data_f5a1c5fafac737094fb9dd7c53e68b6c
#
_entry.id   f5a1c5fafac737094fb9dd7c53e68b6c
#
_cell.length_a   1.000
_cell.length_b   1.000
_cell.length_c   1.000
_cell.angle_alpha   90.00
_cell.angle_beta   90.00
_cell.angle_gamma   90.00
#
_symmetry.space_group_name_H-M   'P 1'
#
loop_
_entity.id
_entity.type
_entity.pdbx_description
1 polymer ?
#
loop_
_entity_poly.entity_id
_entity_poly.type
_entity_poly.pdbx_seq_one_letter_code
_entity_poly.pdbx_strand_id
1 'polypeptide(L)'
;MKRLFVIVICLLGIASVHSAEMNVTLNVADAKGVGAPIGSVRIVETRYGLAFYPNLTGLLPGLHGFHVHENPSCAPGERDGASVPAIGAGGHLDPAGTKRHGEPWGDGHLGDLPPLHVATDGSASSAVLAARLKLADVRKRSLMVHAGGDNHSDHPAPLGGGGARVACGVIDG
;
A
#
# COMPACT_ATOMS: atom_id res chain seq x y z
N MET A 1 10.22 -26.63 -65.71
CA MET A 1 9.50 -25.66 -64.90
C MET A 1 9.93 -25.86 -63.44
N LYS A 2 10.81 -24.98 -62.89
CA LYS A 2 11.31 -25.04 -61.52
C LYS A 2 10.33 -24.18 -60.64
N ARG A 3 9.63 -24.82 -59.72
CA ARG A 3 8.79 -24.11 -58.73
C ARG A 3 9.65 -23.61 -57.58
N LEU A 4 9.70 -22.28 -57.44
CA LEU A 4 10.38 -21.60 -56.35
C LEU A 4 9.43 -21.57 -55.16
N PHE A 5 9.76 -22.27 -54.08
CA PHE A 5 9.04 -22.18 -52.79
C PHE A 5 9.58 -20.99 -52.01
N VAL A 6 8.79 -19.98 -51.79
CA VAL A 6 9.11 -18.85 -50.92
C VAL A 6 8.65 -19.24 -49.52
N ILE A 7 9.58 -19.44 -48.59
CA ILE A 7 9.28 -19.66 -47.17
C ILE A 7 9.17 -18.30 -46.52
N VAL A 8 7.96 -17.93 -46.12
CA VAL A 8 7.72 -16.73 -45.30
C VAL A 8 7.97 -17.11 -43.86
N ILE A 9 9.06 -16.64 -43.28
CA ILE A 9 9.36 -16.77 -41.85
C ILE A 9 8.64 -15.65 -41.13
N CYS A 10 7.52 -15.95 -40.44
CA CYS A 10 6.89 -15.03 -39.49
C CYS A 10 7.73 -14.95 -38.21
N LEU A 11 8.47 -13.88 -38.04
CA LEU A 11 9.11 -13.54 -36.75
C LEU A 11 8.01 -13.09 -35.76
N LEU A 12 7.59 -14.00 -34.89
CA LEU A 12 6.76 -13.66 -33.73
C LEU A 12 7.63 -12.89 -32.72
N GLY A 13 7.49 -11.57 -32.73
CA GLY A 13 8.11 -10.72 -31.71
C GLY A 13 7.49 -11.06 -30.34
N ILE A 14 8.31 -11.59 -29.42
CA ILE A 14 7.92 -11.74 -28.01
C ILE A 14 7.92 -10.34 -27.38
N ALA A 15 6.75 -9.74 -27.28
CA ALA A 15 6.59 -8.51 -26.49
C ALA A 15 6.79 -8.86 -25.02
N SER A 16 7.87 -8.38 -24.40
CA SER A 16 8.07 -8.47 -22.97
C SER A 16 6.98 -7.62 -22.30
N VAL A 17 6.03 -8.26 -21.64
CA VAL A 17 5.05 -7.58 -20.79
C VAL A 17 5.81 -7.08 -19.57
N HIS A 18 6.23 -5.82 -19.60
CA HIS A 18 6.75 -5.13 -18.42
C HIS A 18 5.58 -4.82 -17.51
N SER A 19 5.50 -5.45 -16.36
CA SER A 19 4.48 -5.07 -15.35
C SER A 19 4.83 -3.68 -14.83
N ALA A 20 3.86 -2.77 -14.81
CA ALA A 20 4.08 -1.45 -14.24
C ALA A 20 4.29 -1.57 -12.73
N GLU A 21 5.35 -0.91 -12.22
CA GLU A 21 5.70 -0.97 -10.80
C GLU A 21 6.08 0.41 -10.25
N MET A 22 5.96 0.56 -8.95
CA MET A 22 6.37 1.75 -8.18
C MET A 22 7.12 1.31 -6.93
N ASN A 23 7.99 2.17 -6.42
CA ASN A 23 8.73 1.94 -5.19
C ASN A 23 8.46 3.08 -4.21
N VAL A 24 8.07 2.76 -2.99
CA VAL A 24 7.70 3.74 -1.95
C VAL A 24 8.61 3.56 -0.75
N THR A 25 9.36 4.60 -0.39
CA THR A 25 10.12 4.61 0.86
C THR A 25 9.17 4.93 2.00
N LEU A 26 9.14 4.09 3.04
CA LEU A 26 8.43 4.35 4.29
C LEU A 26 9.39 4.92 5.34
N ASN A 27 8.90 5.92 6.03
CA ASN A 27 9.62 6.59 7.11
C ASN A 27 8.80 6.48 8.40
N VAL A 28 9.47 6.54 9.55
CA VAL A 28 8.80 6.67 10.83
C VAL A 28 7.84 7.87 10.80
N ALA A 29 6.60 7.67 11.19
CA ALA A 29 5.65 8.76 11.37
C ALA A 29 5.84 9.35 12.79
N ASP A 30 6.32 10.59 12.87
CA ASP A 30 6.59 11.29 14.13
C ASP A 30 5.71 12.54 14.27
N ALA A 31 5.39 12.90 15.50
CA ALA A 31 4.64 14.12 15.80
C ALA A 31 5.39 15.41 15.43
N LYS A 32 6.70 15.33 15.23
CA LYS A 32 7.56 16.45 14.84
C LYS A 32 7.82 16.53 13.33
N GLY A 33 7.45 15.50 12.58
CA GLY A 33 7.69 15.45 11.13
C GLY A 33 7.83 14.02 10.60
N VAL A 34 8.39 13.93 9.41
CA VAL A 34 8.77 12.66 8.79
C VAL A 34 10.10 12.22 9.37
N GLY A 35 10.12 11.07 10.02
CA GLY A 35 11.32 10.52 10.68
C GLY A 35 12.27 9.79 9.73
N ALA A 36 13.12 8.93 10.30
CA ALA A 36 14.09 8.15 9.54
C ALA A 36 13.40 7.11 8.64
N PRO A 37 14.00 6.76 7.49
CA PRO A 37 13.50 5.69 6.65
C PRO A 37 13.64 4.33 7.36
N ILE A 38 12.62 3.48 7.21
CA ILE A 38 12.58 2.12 7.73
C ILE A 38 12.62 1.06 6.63
N GLY A 39 12.70 1.47 5.39
CA GLY A 39 12.76 0.60 4.22
C GLY A 39 11.83 1.05 3.10
N SER A 40 11.47 0.13 2.21
CA SER A 40 10.62 0.42 1.07
C SER A 40 9.58 -0.66 0.82
N VAL A 41 8.54 -0.28 0.07
CA VAL A 41 7.53 -1.20 -0.45
C VAL A 41 7.50 -1.08 -1.96
N ARG A 42 7.77 -2.16 -2.67
CA ARG A 42 7.58 -2.26 -4.12
C ARG A 42 6.14 -2.65 -4.41
N ILE A 43 5.47 -1.85 -5.23
CA ILE A 43 4.07 -2.03 -5.64
C ILE A 43 4.08 -2.46 -7.10
N VAL A 44 3.46 -3.60 -7.41
CA VAL A 44 3.46 -4.19 -8.75
C VAL A 44 2.03 -4.43 -9.20
N GLU A 45 1.68 -3.94 -10.39
CA GLU A 45 0.39 -4.24 -10.98
C GLU A 45 0.38 -5.64 -11.55
N THR A 46 -0.58 -6.44 -11.12
CA THR A 46 -0.77 -7.82 -11.57
C THR A 46 -2.17 -8.00 -12.17
N ARG A 47 -2.41 -9.11 -12.85
CA ARG A 47 -3.77 -9.45 -13.33
C ARG A 47 -4.80 -9.65 -12.20
N TYR A 48 -4.35 -9.74 -10.95
CA TYR A 48 -5.19 -10.00 -9.77
C TYR A 48 -5.37 -8.76 -8.88
N GLY A 49 -4.81 -7.61 -9.25
CA GLY A 49 -4.77 -6.39 -8.45
C GLY A 49 -3.34 -5.95 -8.16
N LEU A 50 -3.14 -5.13 -7.13
CA LEU A 50 -1.81 -4.68 -6.73
C LEU A 50 -1.17 -5.64 -5.72
N ALA A 51 0.05 -6.07 -6.00
CA ALA A 51 0.89 -6.78 -5.04
C ALA A 51 1.88 -5.78 -4.41
N PHE A 52 1.89 -5.74 -3.08
CA PHE A 52 2.80 -4.92 -2.26
C PHE A 52 3.87 -5.85 -1.68
N TYR A 53 5.13 -5.57 -2.00
CA TYR A 53 6.31 -6.31 -1.55
C TYR A 53 7.08 -5.45 -0.56
N PRO A 54 6.82 -5.55 0.75
CA PRO A 54 7.54 -4.80 1.76
C PRO A 54 8.96 -5.32 1.94
N ASN A 55 9.87 -4.41 2.25
CA ASN A 55 11.21 -4.66 2.76
C ASN A 55 11.46 -3.60 3.83
N LEU A 56 10.87 -3.83 5.01
CA LEU A 56 10.83 -2.90 6.12
C LEU A 56 11.50 -3.50 7.35
N THR A 57 12.03 -2.64 8.22
CA THR A 57 12.65 -3.03 9.50
C THR A 57 12.29 -2.04 10.59
N GLY A 58 12.53 -2.40 11.85
CA GLY A 58 12.34 -1.51 13.00
C GLY A 58 10.88 -1.32 13.43
N LEU A 59 9.98 -2.20 12.99
CA LEU A 59 8.60 -2.26 13.44
C LEU A 59 8.45 -3.19 14.64
N LEU A 60 7.40 -3.02 15.44
CA LEU A 60 7.08 -3.98 16.50
C LEU A 60 6.58 -5.30 15.89
N PRO A 61 6.92 -6.47 16.45
CA PRO A 61 6.42 -7.74 15.97
C PRO A 61 4.90 -7.87 16.08
N GLY A 62 4.27 -8.50 15.09
CA GLY A 62 2.83 -8.79 15.07
C GLY A 62 2.14 -8.41 13.76
N LEU A 63 0.82 -8.32 13.81
CA LEU A 63 0.01 -7.83 12.70
C LEU A 63 -0.22 -6.33 12.86
N HIS A 64 -0.10 -5.61 11.76
CA HIS A 64 -0.27 -4.16 11.67
C HIS A 64 -1.30 -3.80 10.62
N GLY A 65 -2.19 -2.85 10.91
CA GLY A 65 -3.03 -2.23 9.90
C GLY A 65 -2.16 -1.62 8.80
N PHE A 66 -2.50 -1.91 7.56
CA PHE A 66 -1.73 -1.49 6.38
C PHE A 66 -2.71 -0.94 5.34
N HIS A 67 -2.61 0.36 5.05
CA HIS A 67 -3.64 1.03 4.26
C HIS A 67 -3.06 2.04 3.28
N VAL A 68 -3.78 2.26 2.17
CA VAL A 68 -3.59 3.43 1.31
C VAL A 68 -4.48 4.55 1.84
N HIS A 69 -3.89 5.73 2.05
CA HIS A 69 -4.56 6.94 2.53
C HIS A 69 -4.80 7.94 1.40
N GLU A 70 -5.75 8.88 1.62
CA GLU A 70 -6.30 9.78 0.60
C GLU A 70 -5.28 10.75 0.01
N ASN A 71 -4.39 11.32 0.85
CA ASN A 71 -3.55 12.44 0.45
C ASN A 71 -2.08 12.03 0.28
N PRO A 72 -1.33 12.67 -0.64
CA PRO A 72 0.11 12.45 -0.82
C PRO A 72 0.92 13.21 0.24
N SER A 73 0.67 12.94 1.52
CA SER A 73 1.32 13.64 2.62
C SER A 73 1.54 12.73 3.82
N CYS A 74 2.74 12.76 4.38
CA CYS A 74 3.09 12.15 5.67
C CYS A 74 3.33 13.20 6.76
N ALA A 75 2.94 14.45 6.52
CA ALA A 75 3.11 15.52 7.49
C ALA A 75 2.28 15.29 8.75
N PRO A 76 2.82 15.58 9.95
CA PRO A 76 2.02 15.67 11.16
C PRO A 76 1.10 16.89 11.11
N GLY A 77 0.16 16.94 12.02
CA GLY A 77 -0.73 18.09 12.21
C GLY A 77 -1.43 17.99 13.55
N GLU A 78 -2.27 18.94 13.86
CA GLU A 78 -2.95 19.02 15.14
C GLU A 78 -4.36 18.41 15.08
N ARG A 79 -4.71 17.69 16.14
CA ARG A 79 -6.07 17.22 16.43
C ARG A 79 -6.29 17.32 17.94
N ASP A 80 -7.35 18.02 18.33
CA ASP A 80 -7.73 18.21 19.74
C ASP A 80 -6.59 18.78 20.61
N GLY A 81 -5.78 19.70 20.05
CA GLY A 81 -4.66 20.32 20.73
C GLY A 81 -3.40 19.45 20.87
N ALA A 82 -3.39 18.26 20.28
CA ALA A 82 -2.23 17.38 20.26
C ALA A 82 -1.68 17.20 18.84
N SER A 83 -0.35 17.13 18.71
CA SER A 83 0.28 16.79 17.42
C SER A 83 0.11 15.30 17.13
N VAL A 84 -0.41 15.00 15.93
CA VAL A 84 -0.68 13.63 15.47
C VAL A 84 0.21 13.30 14.28
N PRO A 85 1.00 12.22 14.34
CA PRO A 85 1.85 11.79 13.24
C PRO A 85 1.06 11.54 11.95
N ALA A 86 1.62 11.96 10.82
CA ALA A 86 1.11 11.71 9.47
C ALA A 86 -0.39 12.02 9.25
N ILE A 87 -0.99 12.93 10.04
CA ILE A 87 -2.42 13.27 9.91
C ILE A 87 -2.73 13.89 8.56
N GLY A 88 -1.76 14.52 7.92
CA GLY A 88 -1.86 15.07 6.56
C GLY A 88 -2.22 14.05 5.50
N ALA A 89 -2.01 12.76 5.76
CA ALA A 89 -2.40 11.67 4.87
C ALA A 89 -3.93 11.54 4.69
N GLY A 90 -4.72 12.16 5.57
CA GLY A 90 -6.18 12.02 5.54
C GLY A 90 -6.68 10.69 6.09
N GLY A 91 -7.87 10.28 5.69
CA GLY A 91 -8.48 8.98 5.98
C GLY A 91 -7.95 7.87 5.06
N HIS A 92 -8.51 6.67 5.17
CA HIS A 92 -8.29 5.61 4.19
C HIS A 92 -8.85 6.04 2.84
N LEU A 93 -8.20 5.62 1.75
CA LEU A 93 -8.66 5.94 0.39
C LEU A 93 -10.07 5.39 0.17
N ASP A 94 -11.05 6.28 0.07
CA ASP A 94 -12.47 5.94 -0.08
C ASP A 94 -13.16 6.76 -1.20
N PRO A 95 -12.81 6.54 -2.46
CA PRO A 95 -13.39 7.30 -3.57
C PRO A 95 -14.89 7.06 -3.77
N ALA A 96 -15.42 5.97 -3.24
CA ALA A 96 -16.85 5.66 -3.29
C ALA A 96 -17.65 6.31 -2.15
N GLY A 97 -16.99 6.88 -1.13
CA GLY A 97 -17.62 7.48 0.04
C GLY A 97 -18.38 6.50 0.91
N THR A 98 -17.89 5.27 1.00
CA THR A 98 -18.52 4.18 1.78
C THR A 98 -18.53 4.48 3.27
N LYS A 99 -17.51 5.22 3.75
CA LYS A 99 -17.31 5.58 5.17
C LYS A 99 -17.32 4.37 6.10
N ARG A 100 -16.88 3.23 5.58
CA ARG A 100 -16.91 1.95 6.29
C ARG A 100 -15.61 1.21 6.04
N HIS A 101 -14.97 0.81 7.12
CA HIS A 101 -13.82 -0.08 7.07
C HIS A 101 -14.26 -1.51 6.77
N GLY A 102 -13.46 -2.24 6.00
CA GLY A 102 -13.86 -3.57 5.59
C GLY A 102 -12.72 -4.44 5.06
N GLU A 103 -13.11 -5.60 4.59
CA GLU A 103 -12.19 -6.56 4.00
C GLU A 103 -11.56 -6.04 2.71
N PRO A 104 -10.29 -6.37 2.43
CA PRO A 104 -9.59 -5.93 1.22
C PRO A 104 -10.26 -6.30 -0.11
N TRP A 105 -11.12 -7.30 -0.09
CA TRP A 105 -11.94 -7.76 -1.23
C TRP A 105 -13.42 -7.37 -1.12
N GLY A 106 -13.81 -6.74 -0.01
CA GLY A 106 -15.18 -6.38 0.31
C GLY A 106 -15.62 -5.04 -0.29
N ASP A 107 -16.59 -4.41 0.34
CA ASP A 107 -17.23 -3.17 -0.09
C ASP A 107 -16.90 -1.98 0.85
N GLY A 108 -15.89 -2.10 1.71
CA GLY A 108 -15.31 -1.03 2.53
C GLY A 108 -14.43 -0.07 1.72
N HIS A 109 -13.60 0.74 2.41
CA HIS A 109 -12.69 1.66 1.75
C HIS A 109 -11.84 0.93 0.70
N LEU A 110 -11.56 1.58 -0.40
CA LEU A 110 -10.70 1.00 -1.45
C LEU A 110 -9.25 0.81 -0.94
N GLY A 111 -8.84 1.65 0.01
CA GLY A 111 -7.50 1.64 0.60
C GLY A 111 -7.29 0.62 1.71
N ASP A 112 -8.30 -0.18 2.08
CA ASP A 112 -8.14 -1.25 3.07
C ASP A 112 -7.36 -2.42 2.46
N LEU A 113 -6.16 -2.71 2.99
CA LEU A 113 -5.26 -3.76 2.52
C LEU A 113 -5.24 -4.93 3.50
N PRO A 114 -4.77 -6.13 3.11
CA PRO A 114 -4.44 -7.16 4.08
C PRO A 114 -3.42 -6.65 5.10
N PRO A 115 -3.52 -7.06 6.38
CA PRO A 115 -2.61 -6.64 7.42
C PRO A 115 -1.16 -6.98 7.09
N LEU A 116 -0.24 -6.10 7.49
CA LEU A 116 1.19 -6.33 7.37
C LEU A 116 1.66 -7.23 8.52
N HIS A 117 2.28 -8.35 8.20
CA HIS A 117 2.93 -9.20 9.19
C HIS A 117 4.37 -8.74 9.44
N VAL A 118 4.71 -8.47 10.70
CA VAL A 118 6.05 -8.14 11.16
C VAL A 118 6.60 -9.31 11.98
N ALA A 119 7.76 -9.82 11.59
CA ALA A 119 8.44 -10.91 12.25
C ALA A 119 9.02 -10.50 13.61
N THR A 120 9.48 -11.48 14.40
CA THR A 120 10.02 -11.26 15.76
C THR A 120 11.28 -10.40 15.79
N ASP A 121 12.01 -10.29 14.68
CA ASP A 121 13.17 -9.42 14.50
C ASP A 121 12.83 -7.98 14.07
N GLY A 122 11.52 -7.66 13.94
CA GLY A 122 11.06 -6.34 13.52
C GLY A 122 11.05 -6.14 12.00
N SER A 123 11.28 -7.19 11.22
CA SER A 123 11.24 -7.13 9.76
C SER A 123 9.85 -7.44 9.19
N ALA A 124 9.50 -6.79 8.07
CA ALA A 124 8.32 -7.11 7.28
C ALA A 124 8.73 -7.33 5.82
N SER A 125 8.56 -8.57 5.34
CA SER A 125 8.93 -8.97 3.96
C SER A 125 7.87 -9.82 3.27
N SER A 126 6.78 -10.16 3.95
CA SER A 126 5.68 -10.92 3.37
C SER A 126 4.84 -10.04 2.44
N ALA A 127 4.71 -10.44 1.18
CA ALA A 127 3.89 -9.72 0.22
C ALA A 127 2.40 -9.82 0.56
N VAL A 128 1.64 -8.76 0.26
CA VAL A 128 0.18 -8.75 0.35
C VAL A 128 -0.44 -8.38 -1.00
N LEU A 129 -1.63 -8.90 -1.29
CA LEU A 129 -2.35 -8.65 -2.53
C LEU A 129 -3.64 -7.88 -2.25
N ALA A 130 -3.78 -6.72 -2.87
CA ALA A 130 -4.99 -5.89 -2.84
C ALA A 130 -5.75 -6.08 -4.16
N ALA A 131 -6.74 -6.95 -4.16
CA ALA A 131 -7.43 -7.40 -5.37
C ALA A 131 -8.25 -6.29 -6.06
N ARG A 132 -8.69 -5.26 -5.33
CA ARG A 132 -9.53 -4.17 -5.85
C ARG A 132 -8.74 -2.99 -6.42
N LEU A 133 -7.44 -2.86 -6.06
CA LEU A 133 -6.60 -1.73 -6.44
C LEU A 133 -5.93 -1.92 -7.80
N LYS A 134 -5.78 -0.81 -8.50
CA LYS A 134 -4.93 -0.63 -9.68
C LYS A 134 -3.84 0.40 -9.39
N LEU A 135 -2.76 0.40 -10.14
CA LEU A 135 -1.66 1.35 -9.94
C LEU A 135 -2.11 2.81 -10.06
N ALA A 136 -3.09 3.08 -10.92
CA ALA A 136 -3.67 4.41 -11.08
C ALA A 136 -4.38 4.93 -9.82
N ASP A 137 -4.95 4.05 -9.00
CA ASP A 137 -5.71 4.43 -7.80
C ASP A 137 -4.81 4.93 -6.67
N VAL A 138 -3.56 4.42 -6.62
CA VAL A 138 -2.62 4.70 -5.54
C VAL A 138 -1.65 5.84 -5.84
N ARG A 139 -1.56 6.31 -7.08
CA ARG A 139 -0.73 7.47 -7.44
C ARG A 139 -1.16 8.70 -6.68
N LYS A 140 -0.18 9.49 -6.18
CA LYS A 140 -0.43 10.70 -5.36
C LYS A 140 -1.30 10.39 -4.13
N ARG A 141 -1.01 9.29 -3.49
CA ARG A 141 -1.58 8.83 -2.22
C ARG A 141 -0.45 8.60 -1.23
N SER A 142 -0.78 8.16 -0.02
CA SER A 142 0.24 7.68 0.92
C SER A 142 -0.05 6.26 1.39
N LEU A 143 1.02 5.52 1.66
CA LEU A 143 0.98 4.18 2.22
C LEU A 143 1.29 4.28 3.70
N MET A 144 0.48 3.62 4.54
CA MET A 144 0.52 3.76 5.99
C MET A 144 0.62 2.40 6.67
N VAL A 145 1.46 2.34 7.71
CA VAL A 145 1.48 1.24 8.68
C VAL A 145 0.99 1.80 10.01
N HIS A 146 0.08 1.06 10.66
CA HIS A 146 -0.50 1.40 11.96
C HIS A 146 0.11 0.59 13.10
N ALA A 147 -0.05 1.07 14.35
CA ALA A 147 0.51 0.42 15.54
C ALA A 147 -0.22 -0.87 15.91
N GLY A 148 -1.54 -0.90 15.74
CA GLY A 148 -2.40 -2.06 15.99
C GLY A 148 -2.60 -2.92 14.76
N GLY A 149 -3.25 -4.06 14.94
CA GLY A 149 -3.68 -4.95 13.87
C GLY A 149 -4.85 -4.39 13.05
N ASP A 150 -5.47 -5.27 12.29
CA ASP A 150 -6.66 -4.95 11.52
C ASP A 150 -7.63 -6.13 11.56
N ASN A 151 -8.84 -5.90 12.05
CA ASN A 151 -9.91 -6.90 12.11
C ASN A 151 -10.93 -6.76 10.96
N HIS A 152 -10.66 -5.87 9.99
CA HIS A 152 -11.49 -5.58 8.82
C HIS A 152 -12.93 -5.13 9.16
N SER A 153 -13.10 -4.44 10.30
CA SER A 153 -14.39 -3.96 10.79
C SER A 153 -14.23 -2.66 11.55
N ASP A 154 -15.30 -1.89 11.65
CA ASP A 154 -15.38 -0.72 12.54
C ASP A 154 -15.74 -1.08 13.98
N HIS A 155 -15.88 -2.37 14.29
CA HIS A 155 -16.22 -2.89 15.63
C HIS A 155 -15.24 -3.98 16.08
N PRO A 156 -14.82 -4.04 17.35
CA PRO A 156 -15.21 -3.14 18.46
C PRO A 156 -14.50 -1.77 18.44
N ALA A 157 -13.51 -1.57 17.56
CA ALA A 157 -12.80 -0.31 17.40
C ALA A 157 -12.85 0.14 15.95
N PRO A 158 -12.93 1.48 15.68
CA PRO A 158 -13.00 1.98 14.32
C PRO A 158 -11.73 1.66 13.53
N LEU A 159 -11.88 1.56 12.21
CA LEU A 159 -10.78 1.35 11.25
C LEU A 159 -9.93 0.13 11.58
N GLY A 160 -10.59 -1.00 11.87
CA GLY A 160 -9.93 -2.28 12.15
C GLY A 160 -9.18 -2.35 13.49
N GLY A 161 -9.21 -1.26 14.29
CA GLY A 161 -8.42 -1.14 15.52
C GLY A 161 -6.95 -0.78 15.27
N GLY A 162 -6.59 -0.33 14.06
CA GLY A 162 -5.21 0.02 13.67
C GLY A 162 -4.54 1.06 14.57
N GLY A 163 -5.31 2.02 15.09
CA GLY A 163 -4.81 3.00 16.05
C GLY A 163 -3.78 3.98 15.47
N ALA A 164 -2.68 4.22 16.20
CA ALA A 164 -1.68 5.20 15.84
C ALA A 164 -0.98 4.88 14.51
N ARG A 165 -0.55 5.92 13.79
CA ARG A 165 0.25 5.84 12.56
C ARG A 165 1.72 5.73 12.93
N VAL A 166 2.42 4.68 12.52
CA VAL A 166 3.82 4.43 12.91
C VAL A 166 4.80 4.57 11.76
N ALA A 167 4.36 4.33 10.52
CA ALA A 167 5.18 4.56 9.35
C ALA A 167 4.33 5.04 8.18
N CYS A 168 4.91 5.92 7.36
CA CYS A 168 4.23 6.54 6.23
C CYS A 168 5.20 6.78 5.07
N GLY A 169 4.72 6.62 3.84
CA GLY A 169 5.43 6.95 2.61
C GLY A 169 4.50 7.49 1.55
N VAL A 170 4.91 8.54 0.82
CA VAL A 170 4.16 9.08 -0.31
C VAL A 170 4.41 8.23 -1.55
N ILE A 171 3.34 7.86 -2.24
CA ILE A 171 3.37 7.14 -3.50
C ILE A 171 3.44 8.17 -4.63
N ASP A 172 4.65 8.50 -5.04
CA ASP A 172 4.90 9.40 -6.18
C ASP A 172 4.54 8.70 -7.49
N GLY A 173 3.88 9.41 -8.38
CA GLY A 173 3.36 8.85 -9.62
C GLY A 173 4.08 9.32 -10.85
#